data_3da1b21340e2de9ac7ef8a9205cc22fc
#
_entry.id   3da1b21340e2de9ac7ef8a9205cc22fc
#
_cell.length_a   1.000
_cell.length_b   1.000
_cell.length_c   1.000
_cell.angle_alpha   90.00
_cell.angle_beta   90.00
_cell.angle_gamma   90.00
#
_symmetry.space_group_name_H-M   'P 1'
#
loop_
_entity.id
_entity.type
_entity.pdbx_description
1 polymer ?
#
loop_
_entity_poly.entity_id
_entity_poly.type
_entity_poly.pdbx_seq_one_letter_code
_entity_poly.pdbx_strand_id
1 'polypeptide(L)'
;MFILKYIYYFFAAANVRFFIVKKLHHVFFLSLSLHPILSNMEDVYLFNIHVIYYLIGLAVLLPRIPVVGKFFNIINTLVHEFGHTFIALITNGQVKQIQVFNDTSGVTQTKSKSAFANFLISIAGYPFASVAAYLCFYLLSVAYEEWIVIGLSILFLFMLILWIRNKYGLLWVLLFVGLNGFLIYLNEPKYLLVAAWFYALML
;
A
#
# COMPACT_ATOMS: atom_id res chain seq x y z
N MET A 1 -21.06 -14.40 3.89
CA MET A 1 -20.25 -15.59 4.15
C MET A 1 -20.16 -16.54 2.93
N PHE A 2 -21.24 -16.80 2.18
CA PHE A 2 -21.24 -17.71 1.03
C PHE A 2 -20.44 -17.24 -0.19
N ILE A 3 -20.48 -15.97 -0.56
CA ILE A 3 -19.85 -15.41 -1.76
C ILE A 3 -18.32 -15.45 -1.69
N LEU A 4 -17.72 -15.14 -0.52
CA LEU A 4 -16.27 -15.22 -0.31
C LEU A 4 -15.71 -16.64 -0.45
N LYS A 5 -16.51 -17.64 -0.10
CA LYS A 5 -16.17 -19.05 -0.28
C LYS A 5 -16.10 -19.47 -1.76
N TYR A 6 -16.99 -18.92 -2.60
CA TYR A 6 -16.98 -19.14 -4.06
C TYR A 6 -15.85 -18.39 -4.77
N ILE A 7 -15.53 -17.18 -4.34
CA ILE A 7 -14.38 -16.43 -4.86
C ILE A 7 -13.07 -17.17 -4.53
N TYR A 8 -12.92 -17.71 -3.32
CA TYR A 8 -11.79 -18.52 -2.93
C TYR A 8 -11.62 -19.76 -3.82
N TYR A 9 -12.71 -20.52 -4.10
CA TYR A 9 -12.65 -21.70 -4.97
C TYR A 9 -12.41 -21.36 -6.44
N PHE A 10 -12.94 -20.25 -6.94
CA PHE A 10 -12.69 -19.78 -8.31
C PHE A 10 -11.22 -19.43 -8.54
N PHE A 11 -10.59 -18.73 -7.61
CA PHE A 11 -9.16 -18.40 -7.69
C PHE A 11 -8.22 -19.58 -7.36
N ALA A 12 -8.65 -20.52 -6.57
CA ALA A 12 -7.89 -21.76 -6.30
C ALA A 12 -7.79 -22.66 -7.54
N ALA A 13 -8.81 -22.68 -8.40
CA ALA A 13 -8.82 -23.46 -9.64
C ALA A 13 -7.94 -22.88 -10.76
N ALA A 14 -7.62 -21.59 -10.72
CA ALA A 14 -6.95 -20.87 -11.81
C ALA A 14 -5.40 -20.85 -11.73
N ASN A 15 -4.75 -21.72 -10.92
CA ASN A 15 -3.28 -21.84 -10.78
C ASN A 15 -2.50 -20.51 -10.53
N VAL A 16 -3.18 -19.46 -10.09
CA VAL A 16 -2.62 -18.15 -9.72
C VAL A 16 -2.23 -18.17 -8.23
N ARG A 17 -1.67 -19.30 -7.78
CA ARG A 17 -1.67 -19.76 -6.37
C ARG A 17 -0.79 -19.00 -5.41
N PHE A 18 0.22 -18.26 -5.82
CA PHE A 18 1.21 -17.83 -4.82
C PHE A 18 1.06 -16.39 -4.33
N PHE A 19 0.63 -15.45 -5.17
CA PHE A 19 0.62 -14.03 -4.81
C PHE A 19 -0.75 -13.57 -4.28
N ILE A 20 -1.84 -14.06 -4.87
CA ILE A 20 -3.21 -13.66 -4.51
C ILE A 20 -3.67 -14.35 -3.22
N VAL A 21 -3.32 -15.62 -3.01
CA VAL A 21 -3.70 -16.36 -1.80
C VAL A 21 -3.07 -15.77 -0.55
N LYS A 22 -1.83 -15.29 -0.61
CA LYS A 22 -1.17 -14.61 0.52
C LYS A 22 -1.87 -13.27 0.83
N LYS A 23 -2.24 -12.51 -0.19
CA LYS A 23 -2.95 -11.24 -0.05
C LYS A 23 -4.42 -11.45 0.40
N LEU A 24 -5.11 -12.49 -0.10
CA LEU A 24 -6.47 -12.86 0.31
C LEU A 24 -6.53 -13.47 1.72
N HIS A 25 -5.50 -14.20 2.15
CA HIS A 25 -5.42 -14.71 3.52
C HIS A 25 -5.27 -13.57 4.54
N HIS A 26 -4.50 -12.53 4.21
CA HIS A 26 -4.43 -11.30 5.00
C HIS A 26 -5.76 -10.54 5.00
N VAL A 27 -6.42 -10.41 3.84
CA VAL A 27 -7.74 -9.77 3.71
C VAL A 27 -8.81 -10.56 4.46
N PHE A 28 -8.75 -11.90 4.48
CA PHE A 28 -9.71 -12.75 5.20
C PHE A 28 -9.51 -12.70 6.72
N PHE A 29 -8.27 -12.68 7.22
CA PHE A 29 -7.99 -12.49 8.65
C PHE A 29 -8.36 -11.08 9.12
N LEU A 30 -8.17 -10.08 8.28
CA LEU A 30 -8.63 -8.71 8.49
C LEU A 30 -10.16 -8.59 8.44
N SER A 31 -10.88 -9.37 7.63
CA SER A 31 -12.35 -9.30 7.56
C SER A 31 -13.04 -9.75 8.86
N LEU A 32 -12.41 -10.65 9.63
CA LEU A 32 -12.89 -11.04 10.96
C LEU A 32 -12.66 -9.94 12.02
N SER A 33 -11.60 -9.13 11.84
CA SER A 33 -11.31 -7.96 12.69
C SER A 33 -12.03 -6.69 12.21
N LEU A 34 -12.57 -6.71 10.98
CA LEU A 34 -13.18 -5.56 10.31
C LEU A 34 -14.68 -5.38 10.61
N HIS A 35 -15.32 -6.29 11.33
CA HIS A 35 -16.76 -6.16 11.67
C HIS A 35 -17.10 -4.83 12.37
N PRO A 36 -16.30 -4.32 13.32
CA PRO A 36 -16.53 -2.99 13.90
C PRO A 36 -16.13 -1.84 12.98
N ILE A 37 -15.25 -2.08 12.00
CA ILE A 37 -14.78 -1.08 11.03
C ILE A 37 -15.84 -0.83 9.95
N LEU A 38 -16.54 -1.88 9.53
CA LEU A 38 -17.61 -1.80 8.54
C LEU A 38 -18.85 -1.09 9.09
N SER A 39 -19.05 -1.06 10.41
CA SER A 39 -20.16 -0.33 11.02
C SER A 39 -19.99 1.21 10.97
N ASN A 40 -18.76 1.70 10.82
CA ASN A 40 -18.48 3.14 10.66
C ASN A 40 -18.54 3.61 9.19
N MET A 41 -18.66 2.71 8.24
CA MET A 41 -18.99 3.02 6.84
C MET A 41 -20.49 2.96 6.64
N GLU A 42 -21.26 3.66 7.50
CA GLU A 42 -22.71 3.71 7.34
C GLU A 42 -23.07 4.18 5.92
N ASP A 43 -23.60 3.23 5.15
CA ASP A 43 -24.51 3.43 4.03
C ASP A 43 -24.00 4.11 2.75
N VAL A 44 -22.71 3.98 2.42
CA VAL A 44 -22.29 4.33 1.05
C VAL A 44 -22.55 3.13 0.13
N TYR A 45 -23.78 3.06 -0.38
CA TYR A 45 -24.18 2.07 -1.40
C TYR A 45 -24.16 2.70 -2.79
N LEU A 46 -23.61 1.98 -3.75
CA LEU A 46 -23.77 2.27 -5.17
C LEU A 46 -24.50 1.07 -5.78
N PHE A 47 -25.66 1.30 -6.39
CA PHE A 47 -26.53 0.23 -6.94
C PHE A 47 -26.83 -0.90 -5.93
N ASN A 48 -27.16 -0.56 -4.68
CA ASN A 48 -27.43 -1.51 -3.58
C ASN A 48 -26.26 -2.43 -3.20
N ILE A 49 -25.04 -2.12 -3.63
CA ILE A 49 -23.82 -2.84 -3.25
C ILE A 49 -22.93 -1.89 -2.44
N HIS A 50 -22.44 -2.36 -1.32
CA HIS A 50 -21.55 -1.57 -0.47
C HIS A 50 -20.26 -1.21 -1.22
N VAL A 51 -19.85 0.07 -1.16
CA VAL A 51 -18.69 0.61 -1.90
C VAL A 51 -17.40 -0.18 -1.67
N ILE A 52 -17.23 -0.80 -0.50
CA ILE A 52 -16.06 -1.64 -0.20
C ILE A 52 -15.85 -2.78 -1.22
N TYR A 53 -16.93 -3.39 -1.73
CA TYR A 53 -16.79 -4.47 -2.72
C TYR A 53 -16.25 -3.96 -4.06
N TYR A 54 -16.64 -2.73 -4.46
CA TYR A 54 -16.07 -2.08 -5.63
C TYR A 54 -14.60 -1.76 -5.44
N LEU A 55 -14.21 -1.26 -4.24
CA LEU A 55 -12.81 -0.96 -3.92
C LEU A 55 -11.94 -2.22 -3.89
N ILE A 56 -12.43 -3.33 -3.33
CA ILE A 56 -11.74 -4.62 -3.38
C ILE A 56 -11.60 -5.09 -4.83
N GLY A 57 -12.66 -5.05 -5.62
CA GLY A 57 -12.62 -5.39 -7.03
C GLY A 57 -11.62 -4.52 -7.79
N LEU A 58 -11.63 -3.21 -7.55
CA LEU A 58 -10.71 -2.25 -8.14
C LEU A 58 -9.25 -2.55 -7.74
N ALA A 59 -8.97 -2.79 -6.46
CA ALA A 59 -7.64 -3.12 -5.96
C ALA A 59 -7.07 -4.43 -6.55
N VAL A 60 -7.94 -5.37 -6.92
CA VAL A 60 -7.54 -6.62 -7.58
C VAL A 60 -7.33 -6.43 -9.08
N LEU A 61 -8.19 -5.67 -9.75
CA LEU A 61 -8.19 -5.52 -11.21
C LEU A 61 -7.24 -4.42 -11.67
N LEU A 62 -7.19 -3.30 -10.95
CA LEU A 62 -6.44 -2.10 -11.36
C LEU A 62 -4.94 -2.35 -11.52
N PRO A 63 -4.26 -3.15 -10.68
CA PRO A 63 -2.85 -3.48 -10.89
C PRO A 63 -2.55 -4.18 -12.22
N ARG A 64 -3.55 -4.77 -12.86
CA ARG A 64 -3.42 -5.47 -14.15
C ARG A 64 -3.56 -4.54 -15.36
N ILE A 65 -4.10 -3.33 -15.15
CA ILE A 65 -4.25 -2.35 -16.23
C ILE A 65 -2.88 -1.73 -16.52
N PRO A 66 -2.38 -1.81 -17.78
CA PRO A 66 -1.14 -1.14 -18.15
C PRO A 66 -1.20 0.35 -17.82
N VAL A 67 -0.10 0.96 -17.42
CA VAL A 67 0.05 2.38 -17.03
C VAL A 67 -0.61 2.70 -15.69
N VAL A 68 -1.94 2.60 -15.57
CA VAL A 68 -2.68 2.96 -14.33
C VAL A 68 -2.31 2.02 -13.19
N GLY A 69 -2.32 0.70 -13.45
CA GLY A 69 -1.94 -0.29 -12.45
C GLY A 69 -0.50 -0.13 -11.99
N LYS A 70 0.41 0.20 -12.92
CA LYS A 70 1.81 0.50 -12.56
C LYS A 70 1.92 1.70 -11.62
N PHE A 71 1.15 2.75 -11.87
CA PHE A 71 1.15 3.92 -10.99
C PHE A 71 0.82 3.55 -9.55
N PHE A 72 -0.23 2.78 -9.33
CA PHE A 72 -0.66 2.43 -7.97
C PHE A 72 0.18 1.32 -7.32
N ASN A 73 0.75 0.39 -8.09
CA ASN A 73 1.65 -0.63 -7.54
C ASN A 73 2.91 -0.03 -6.91
N ILE A 74 3.36 1.14 -7.35
CA ILE A 74 4.53 1.83 -6.81
C ILE A 74 4.31 2.27 -5.35
N ILE A 75 3.07 2.47 -4.90
CA ILE A 75 2.77 2.74 -3.48
C ILE A 75 3.35 1.63 -2.60
N ASN A 76 2.98 0.38 -2.92
CA ASN A 76 3.51 -0.79 -2.19
C ASN A 76 5.03 -0.93 -2.35
N THR A 77 5.55 -0.70 -3.56
CA THR A 77 6.99 -0.73 -3.81
C THR A 77 7.74 0.27 -2.93
N LEU A 78 7.31 1.52 -2.86
CA LEU A 78 7.98 2.53 -2.05
C LEU A 78 7.92 2.22 -0.55
N VAL A 79 6.79 1.73 -0.05
CA VAL A 79 6.67 1.30 1.35
C VAL A 79 7.58 0.10 1.63
N HIS A 80 7.69 -0.85 0.70
CA HIS A 80 8.61 -1.97 0.77
C HIS A 80 10.08 -1.50 0.81
N GLU A 81 10.50 -0.61 -0.11
CA GLU A 81 11.85 -0.06 -0.16
C GLU A 81 12.18 0.77 1.10
N PHE A 82 11.17 1.45 1.65
CA PHE A 82 11.33 2.14 2.93
C PHE A 82 11.59 1.14 4.06
N GLY A 83 11.00 -0.05 4.04
CA GLY A 83 11.31 -1.11 5.01
C GLY A 83 12.79 -1.47 5.04
N HIS A 84 13.42 -1.67 3.88
CA HIS A 84 14.88 -1.88 3.78
C HIS A 84 15.68 -0.69 4.31
N THR A 85 15.24 0.53 3.94
CA THR A 85 15.83 1.78 4.39
C THR A 85 15.76 1.92 5.91
N PHE A 86 14.59 1.68 6.49
CA PHE A 86 14.35 1.82 7.93
C PHE A 86 15.24 0.87 8.73
N ILE A 87 15.29 -0.41 8.35
CA ILE A 87 16.16 -1.39 9.03
C ILE A 87 17.64 -1.05 8.84
N ALA A 88 18.04 -0.57 7.66
CA ALA A 88 19.42 -0.12 7.45
C ALA A 88 19.81 1.00 8.43
N LEU A 89 18.92 1.99 8.63
CA LEU A 89 19.19 3.11 9.55
C LEU A 89 19.29 2.67 11.01
N ILE A 90 18.35 1.85 11.50
CA ILE A 90 18.37 1.41 12.92
C ILE A 90 19.51 0.44 13.23
N THR A 91 20.07 -0.22 12.19
CA THR A 91 21.24 -1.09 12.34
C THR A 91 22.58 -0.39 12.05
N ASN A 92 22.59 0.96 12.09
CA ASN A 92 23.76 1.80 11.80
C ASN A 92 24.39 1.53 10.41
N GLY A 93 23.56 1.10 9.45
CA GLY A 93 23.92 1.02 8.05
C GLY A 93 23.79 2.38 7.37
N GLN A 94 24.22 2.45 6.13
CA GLN A 94 24.10 3.62 5.27
C GLN A 94 23.14 3.32 4.13
N VAL A 95 22.23 4.25 3.86
CA VAL A 95 21.38 4.20 2.68
C VAL A 95 21.95 5.17 1.64
N LYS A 96 22.32 4.65 0.48
CA LYS A 96 22.90 5.45 -0.60
C LYS A 96 21.84 6.10 -1.45
N GLN A 97 20.90 5.31 -1.94
CA GLN A 97 19.81 5.78 -2.78
C GLN A 97 18.69 4.73 -2.88
N ILE A 98 17.51 5.22 -3.24
CA ILE A 98 16.35 4.43 -3.65
C ILE A 98 16.06 4.76 -5.10
N GLN A 99 15.79 3.75 -5.91
CA GLN A 99 15.36 3.89 -7.29
C GLN A 99 14.07 3.12 -7.52
N VAL A 100 13.15 3.71 -8.25
CA VAL A 100 11.87 3.10 -8.65
C VAL A 100 11.81 3.10 -10.16
N PHE A 101 11.36 2.00 -10.75
CA PHE A 101 11.37 1.82 -12.20
C PHE A 101 9.95 1.70 -12.78
N ASN A 102 9.83 1.89 -14.09
CA ASN A 102 8.56 1.85 -14.80
C ASN A 102 7.91 0.44 -14.85
N ASP A 103 8.66 -0.60 -14.55
CA ASP A 103 8.15 -1.97 -14.38
C ASP A 103 7.61 -2.25 -12.98
N THR A 104 7.50 -1.20 -12.16
CA THR A 104 7.08 -1.22 -10.74
C THR A 104 8.10 -1.84 -9.78
N SER A 105 9.29 -2.20 -10.24
CA SER A 105 10.36 -2.65 -9.36
C SER A 105 10.98 -1.46 -8.60
N GLY A 106 11.49 -1.75 -7.40
CA GLY A 106 12.27 -0.82 -6.60
C GLY A 106 13.61 -1.43 -6.22
N VAL A 107 14.58 -0.58 -5.97
CA VAL A 107 15.91 -1.00 -5.48
C VAL A 107 16.39 0.00 -4.43
N THR A 108 16.62 -0.48 -3.21
CA THR A 108 17.28 0.26 -2.16
C THR A 108 18.74 -0.17 -2.05
N GLN A 109 19.66 0.75 -2.31
CA GLN A 109 21.09 0.52 -2.18
C GLN A 109 21.54 0.88 -0.76
N THR A 110 21.90 -0.14 0.01
CA THR A 110 22.41 0.00 1.38
C THR A 110 23.85 -0.48 1.51
N LYS A 111 24.52 -0.03 2.56
CA LYS A 111 25.84 -0.51 2.95
C LYS A 111 25.84 -0.77 4.45
N SER A 112 26.13 -2.00 4.85
CA SER A 112 26.35 -2.38 6.25
C SER A 112 27.59 -3.24 6.39
N LYS A 113 28.25 -3.15 7.54
CA LYS A 113 29.44 -3.96 7.87
C LYS A 113 29.07 -5.28 8.54
N SER A 114 27.89 -5.40 9.11
CA SER A 114 27.40 -6.58 9.83
C SER A 114 26.66 -7.53 8.89
N ALA A 115 27.04 -8.80 8.88
CA ALA A 115 26.32 -9.84 8.15
C ALA A 115 24.87 -10.00 8.66
N PHE A 116 24.69 -9.92 9.99
CA PHE A 116 23.35 -9.97 10.60
C PHE A 116 22.49 -8.77 10.22
N ALA A 117 23.04 -7.55 10.19
CA ALA A 117 22.33 -6.38 9.72
C ALA A 117 21.92 -6.52 8.23
N ASN A 118 22.81 -7.02 7.37
CA ASN A 118 22.50 -7.28 5.97
C ASN A 118 21.35 -8.29 5.80
N PHE A 119 21.33 -9.34 6.61
CA PHE A 119 20.23 -10.30 6.64
C PHE A 119 18.90 -9.62 7.03
N LEU A 120 18.88 -8.84 8.11
CA LEU A 120 17.68 -8.11 8.55
C LEU A 120 17.21 -7.12 7.48
N ILE A 121 18.11 -6.36 6.87
CA ILE A 121 17.79 -5.44 5.78
C ILE A 121 17.14 -6.21 4.63
N SER A 122 17.70 -7.36 4.23
CA SER A 122 17.18 -8.12 3.08
C SER A 122 15.75 -8.60 3.25
N ILE A 123 15.34 -8.96 4.47
CA ILE A 123 13.99 -9.47 4.74
C ILE A 123 12.99 -8.38 5.12
N ALA A 124 13.42 -7.13 5.34
CA ALA A 124 12.62 -6.07 5.96
C ALA A 124 11.44 -5.58 5.11
N GLY A 125 11.56 -5.61 3.79
CA GLY A 125 10.59 -4.99 2.90
C GLY A 125 9.15 -5.48 3.10
N TYR A 126 8.91 -6.78 2.99
CA TYR A 126 7.56 -7.34 3.12
C TYR A 126 6.97 -7.21 4.54
N PRO A 127 7.72 -7.53 5.63
CA PRO A 127 7.20 -7.28 6.97
C PRO A 127 6.83 -5.83 7.21
N PHE A 128 7.63 -4.88 6.71
CA PHE A 128 7.32 -3.45 6.85
C PHE A 128 6.05 -3.06 6.08
N ALA A 129 5.89 -3.52 4.84
CA ALA A 129 4.68 -3.27 4.06
C ALA A 129 3.44 -3.87 4.75
N SER A 130 3.56 -5.08 5.34
CA SER A 130 2.47 -5.70 6.09
C SER A 130 2.08 -4.90 7.34
N VAL A 131 3.05 -4.38 8.09
CA VAL A 131 2.80 -3.51 9.25
C VAL A 131 2.17 -2.19 8.80
N ALA A 132 2.65 -1.60 7.71
CA ALA A 132 2.06 -0.38 7.16
C ALA A 132 0.60 -0.58 6.73
N ALA A 133 0.29 -1.70 6.05
CA ALA A 133 -1.09 -2.07 5.71
C ALA A 133 -1.96 -2.20 6.96
N TYR A 134 -1.47 -2.90 7.98
CA TYR A 134 -2.18 -3.02 9.26
C TYR A 134 -2.46 -1.65 9.90
N LEU A 135 -1.47 -0.76 9.93
CA LEU A 135 -1.64 0.59 10.47
C LEU A 135 -2.66 1.41 9.67
N CYS A 136 -2.67 1.30 8.34
CA CYS A 136 -3.69 1.94 7.51
C CYS A 136 -5.09 1.43 7.86
N PHE A 137 -5.29 0.13 7.99
CA PHE A 137 -6.59 -0.41 8.39
C PHE A 137 -6.97 -0.03 9.81
N TYR A 138 -6.02 0.04 10.73
CA TYR A 138 -6.27 0.54 12.08
C TYR A 138 -6.73 2.01 12.07
N LEU A 139 -6.05 2.90 11.30
CA LEU A 139 -6.46 4.30 11.18
C LEU A 139 -7.86 4.43 10.55
N LEU A 140 -8.18 3.61 9.56
CA LEU A 140 -9.54 3.54 9.00
C LEU A 140 -10.58 3.14 10.04
N SER A 141 -10.23 2.21 10.97
CA SER A 141 -11.16 1.75 12.01
C SER A 141 -11.51 2.80 13.04
N VAL A 142 -10.64 3.80 13.20
CA VAL A 142 -10.84 4.91 14.14
C VAL A 142 -11.19 6.23 13.45
N ALA A 143 -11.61 6.16 12.16
CA ALA A 143 -12.02 7.29 11.33
C ALA A 143 -10.92 8.39 11.18
N TYR A 144 -9.67 7.94 11.01
CA TYR A 144 -8.51 8.79 10.75
C TYR A 144 -7.97 8.62 9.32
N GLU A 145 -8.86 8.53 8.33
CA GLU A 145 -8.54 8.29 6.92
C GLU A 145 -7.63 9.37 6.33
N GLU A 146 -7.81 10.63 6.70
CA GLU A 146 -6.98 11.74 6.24
C GLU A 146 -5.51 11.56 6.62
N TRP A 147 -5.22 10.98 7.78
CA TRP A 147 -3.85 10.72 8.24
C TRP A 147 -3.14 9.67 7.41
N ILE A 148 -3.86 8.76 6.74
CA ILE A 148 -3.28 7.82 5.78
C ILE A 148 -2.79 8.57 4.56
N VAL A 149 -3.63 9.45 4.00
CA VAL A 149 -3.31 10.24 2.79
C VAL A 149 -2.14 11.19 3.07
N ILE A 150 -2.19 11.91 4.19
CA ILE A 150 -1.14 12.83 4.63
C ILE A 150 0.14 12.07 4.97
N GLY A 151 0.05 10.99 5.75
CA GLY A 151 1.18 10.20 6.21
C GLY A 151 1.98 9.58 5.08
N LEU A 152 1.31 8.96 4.10
CA LEU A 152 1.97 8.43 2.90
C LEU A 152 2.61 9.54 2.06
N SER A 153 1.96 10.70 1.93
CA SER A 153 2.51 11.84 1.21
C SER A 153 3.77 12.37 1.87
N ILE A 154 3.76 12.55 3.20
CA ILE A 154 4.94 12.98 3.97
C ILE A 154 6.05 11.94 3.87
N LEU A 155 5.74 10.66 4.02
CA LEU A 155 6.71 9.57 3.91
C LEU A 155 7.41 9.59 2.56
N PHE A 156 6.65 9.70 1.46
CA PHE A 156 7.23 9.68 0.11
C PHE A 156 8.00 10.95 -0.21
N LEU A 157 7.56 12.12 0.27
CA LEU A 157 8.35 13.36 0.19
C LEU A 157 9.66 13.25 0.96
N PHE A 158 9.63 12.68 2.15
CA PHE A 158 10.82 12.46 2.95
C PHE A 158 11.80 11.53 2.21
N MET A 159 11.32 10.44 1.64
CA MET A 159 12.14 9.53 0.83
C MET A 159 12.70 10.23 -0.42
N LEU A 160 11.89 11.09 -1.07
CA LEU A 160 12.32 11.85 -2.23
C LEU A 160 13.49 12.78 -1.91
N ILE A 161 13.38 13.53 -0.83
CA ILE A 161 14.42 14.50 -0.41
C ILE A 161 15.72 13.79 -0.06
N LEU A 162 15.63 12.66 0.66
CA LEU A 162 16.82 12.01 1.22
C LEU A 162 17.46 11.00 0.26
N TRP A 163 16.67 10.15 -0.43
CA TRP A 163 17.20 8.96 -1.08
C TRP A 163 16.77 8.70 -2.50
N ILE A 164 15.60 9.16 -2.96
CA ILE A 164 15.17 8.91 -4.35
C ILE A 164 16.01 9.77 -5.29
N ARG A 165 16.70 9.11 -6.25
CA ARG A 165 17.68 9.77 -7.13
C ARG A 165 17.44 9.57 -8.61
N ASN A 166 16.39 8.84 -9.01
CA ASN A 166 16.06 8.64 -10.41
C ASN A 166 14.86 9.50 -10.86
N LYS A 167 14.86 9.92 -12.12
CA LYS A 167 13.85 10.82 -12.69
C LYS A 167 12.44 10.24 -12.61
N TYR A 168 12.29 8.94 -12.80
CA TYR A 168 10.99 8.29 -12.73
C TYR A 168 10.39 8.33 -11.32
N GLY A 169 11.18 7.97 -10.30
CA GLY A 169 10.76 8.06 -8.91
C GLY A 169 10.44 9.49 -8.47
N LEU A 170 11.24 10.47 -8.90
CA LEU A 170 10.97 11.89 -8.66
C LEU A 170 9.60 12.30 -9.22
N LEU A 171 9.37 12.04 -10.51
CA LEU A 171 8.12 12.39 -11.18
C LEU A 171 6.93 11.70 -10.52
N TRP A 172 7.07 10.41 -10.21
CA TRP A 172 6.01 9.63 -9.59
C TRP A 172 5.60 10.18 -8.22
N VAL A 173 6.58 10.48 -7.34
CA VAL A 173 6.30 11.03 -6.01
C VAL A 173 5.63 12.40 -6.12
N LEU A 174 6.10 13.27 -7.01
CA LEU A 174 5.49 14.58 -7.21
C LEU A 174 4.04 14.47 -7.71
N LEU A 175 3.75 13.55 -8.62
CA LEU A 175 2.38 13.29 -9.10
C LEU A 175 1.50 12.72 -7.98
N PHE A 176 2.01 11.79 -7.19
CA PHE A 176 1.28 11.19 -6.07
C PHE A 176 0.94 12.24 -5.01
N VAL A 177 1.92 13.04 -4.60
CA VAL A 177 1.72 14.11 -3.61
C VAL A 177 0.82 15.21 -4.15
N GLY A 178 0.95 15.55 -5.43
CA GLY A 178 0.06 16.51 -6.10
C GLY A 178 -1.39 16.03 -6.12
N LEU A 179 -1.61 14.74 -6.44
CA LEU A 179 -2.94 14.12 -6.39
C LEU A 179 -3.54 14.18 -4.97
N ASN A 180 -2.76 13.78 -3.96
CA ASN A 180 -3.21 13.82 -2.58
C ASN A 180 -3.46 15.26 -2.09
N GLY A 181 -2.59 16.20 -2.45
CA GLY A 181 -2.80 17.63 -2.16
C GLY A 181 -4.08 18.16 -2.79
N PHE A 182 -4.41 17.74 -4.02
CA PHE A 182 -5.66 18.08 -4.67
C PHE A 182 -6.88 17.48 -3.94
N LEU A 183 -6.81 16.21 -3.50
CA LEU A 183 -7.88 15.58 -2.72
C LEU A 183 -8.13 16.32 -1.40
N ILE A 184 -7.06 16.72 -0.71
CA ILE A 184 -7.15 17.50 0.54
C ILE A 184 -7.74 18.89 0.25
N TYR A 185 -7.34 19.54 -0.84
CA TYR A 185 -7.87 20.85 -1.24
C TYR A 185 -9.37 20.82 -1.53
N LEU A 186 -9.89 19.73 -2.11
CA LEU A 186 -11.33 19.58 -2.34
C LEU A 186 -12.14 19.56 -1.03
N ASN A 187 -11.50 19.27 0.09
CA ASN A 187 -12.09 19.24 1.43
C ASN A 187 -13.39 18.40 1.54
N GLU A 188 -13.45 17.31 0.78
CA GLU A 188 -14.60 16.39 0.75
C GLU A 188 -14.22 15.07 1.40
N PRO A 189 -14.71 14.75 2.63
CA PRO A 189 -14.31 13.56 3.39
C PRO A 189 -14.47 12.25 2.61
N LYS A 190 -15.49 12.13 1.76
CA LYS A 190 -15.76 10.94 0.93
C LYS A 190 -14.59 10.59 -0.01
N TYR A 191 -13.89 11.59 -0.57
CA TYR A 191 -12.77 11.35 -1.47
C TYR A 191 -11.54 10.89 -0.71
N LEU A 192 -11.30 11.45 0.49
CA LEU A 192 -10.23 11.03 1.37
C LEU A 192 -10.46 9.60 1.88
N LEU A 193 -11.69 9.28 2.26
CA LEU A 193 -12.07 7.93 2.68
C LEU A 193 -11.83 6.90 1.57
N VAL A 194 -12.29 7.18 0.33
CA VAL A 194 -12.08 6.28 -0.82
C VAL A 194 -10.60 6.12 -1.13
N ALA A 195 -9.82 7.20 -1.12
CA ALA A 195 -8.38 7.15 -1.36
C ALA A 195 -7.65 6.35 -0.27
N ALA A 196 -7.98 6.58 1.01
CA ALA A 196 -7.38 5.88 2.14
C ALA A 196 -7.66 4.37 2.11
N TRP A 197 -8.92 3.97 1.84
CA TRP A 197 -9.28 2.56 1.63
C TRP A 197 -8.51 1.94 0.48
N PHE A 198 -8.43 2.67 -0.63
CA PHE A 198 -7.71 2.20 -1.80
C PHE A 198 -6.21 2.00 -1.50
N TYR A 199 -5.56 2.96 -0.81
CA TYR A 199 -4.15 2.84 -0.43
C TYR A 199 -3.91 1.67 0.54
N ALA A 200 -4.79 1.50 1.53
CA ALA A 200 -4.71 0.37 2.47
C ALA A 200 -4.82 -1.00 1.75
N LEU A 201 -5.67 -1.09 0.72
CA LEU A 201 -5.83 -2.30 -0.09
C LEU A 201 -4.66 -2.55 -1.05
N MET A 202 -3.94 -1.49 -1.46
CA MET A 202 -2.77 -1.61 -2.34
C MET A 202 -1.49 -2.01 -1.61
N LEU A 203 -1.40 -1.75 -0.29
CA LEU A 203 -0.31 -2.17 0.59
C LEU A 203 -0.43 -3.64 0.99
#